data_a3654d6e6fa990bd7a85f27ffc84bdfa
#
_entry.id   a3654d6e6fa990bd7a85f27ffc84bdfa
#
_cell.length_a   1.000
_cell.length_b   1.000
_cell.length_c   1.000
_cell.angle_alpha   90.00
_cell.angle_beta   90.00
_cell.angle_gamma   90.00
#
_symmetry.space_group_name_H-M   'P 1'
#
loop_
_entity.id
_entity.type
_entity.pdbx_description
1 polymer ?
#
loop_
_entity_poly.entity_id
_entity_poly.type
_entity_poly.pdbx_seq_one_letter_code
_entity_poly.pdbx_strand_id
1 'polypeptide(L)'
;MNLLVNAPSFCGTMTAPSSKSHTIRALICASLAESPSFITAPLISGDMESAIQALRQLGVTITEVSHKPLTLKVTPPARGLLSFAEGAVNTGQNSEYSEQGNIPFGHGGKQSGQDEELLLNLGNSGSLLYFLGMILAAAETPVCLTGDESLRSRPAVPLLSVYRQAGISYSAAKPDSDTRSTDVPPLRFCGPLPAGNYQLDGPFSQPVTGLLFTAPLLNGMSRITFNKAGERPYLRMTCDWLRIAGITLTHGGFDTDTCSFEIAGNQRYQPFRTTIPGDWSSALFPLTAAVICNAALTLTNLDPADTQGDSRALSILQAMGADIRCDAERRTVSVFPISGELKGGRFDCADIPDAVPILAAAAVFCTGETLLLNAGVCRFKECDRLAASAEELAKFGAAITQGEDFLRIGGSGGNSSAANGSGGQKLHPARVRSRGDHRIAMMLAVAACGIAARYHSGEQSDTTRENTENFSETSCIEDFDCVRISYPRFIEDMNAAGAAFKETR
;
A
#
# COMPACT_ATOMS: atom_id res chain seq x y z
N MET A 1 -14.59 11.94 8.99
CA MET A 1 -14.84 12.91 7.90
C MET A 1 -15.50 12.19 6.73
N ASN A 2 -16.52 12.81 6.12
CA ASN A 2 -17.14 12.28 4.91
C ASN A 2 -16.76 13.16 3.71
N LEU A 3 -16.76 12.57 2.50
CA LEU A 3 -16.53 13.27 1.25
C LEU A 3 -17.78 13.29 0.39
N LEU A 4 -18.23 14.47 0.01
CA LEU A 4 -19.26 14.67 -1.02
C LEU A 4 -18.60 14.92 -2.37
N VAL A 5 -19.11 14.26 -3.43
CA VAL A 5 -18.55 14.36 -4.78
C VAL A 5 -19.58 15.01 -5.70
N ASN A 6 -19.26 16.22 -6.15
CA ASN A 6 -20.06 16.97 -7.13
C ASN A 6 -19.53 16.73 -8.56
N ALA A 7 -20.19 17.33 -9.56
CA ALA A 7 -19.79 17.19 -10.95
C ALA A 7 -18.35 17.70 -11.20
N PRO A 8 -17.44 16.83 -11.65
CA PRO A 8 -16.05 17.20 -11.90
C PRO A 8 -15.88 17.91 -13.23
N SER A 9 -14.81 18.71 -13.33
CA SER A 9 -14.33 19.32 -14.57
C SER A 9 -12.82 19.19 -14.64
N PHE A 10 -12.34 17.95 -14.80
CA PHE A 10 -10.90 17.66 -14.82
C PHE A 10 -10.18 18.33 -15.98
N CYS A 11 -9.09 19.02 -15.67
CA CYS A 11 -8.18 19.61 -16.66
C CYS A 11 -6.84 20.02 -16.05
N GLY A 12 -5.88 20.31 -16.92
CA GLY A 12 -4.61 20.93 -16.53
C GLY A 12 -3.51 19.95 -16.16
N THR A 13 -2.66 20.36 -15.22
CA THR A 13 -1.47 19.60 -14.81
C THR A 13 -1.40 19.53 -13.29
N MET A 14 -1.10 18.35 -12.77
CA MET A 14 -0.82 18.14 -11.35
C MET A 14 0.48 17.35 -11.15
N THR A 15 1.05 17.42 -9.95
CA THR A 15 2.26 16.66 -9.61
C THR A 15 1.87 15.44 -8.80
N ALA A 16 2.32 14.26 -9.23
CA ALA A 16 2.14 13.04 -8.46
C ALA A 16 2.83 13.17 -7.09
N PRO A 17 2.20 12.72 -5.99
CA PRO A 17 2.84 12.71 -4.67
C PRO A 17 4.07 11.80 -4.68
N SER A 18 4.98 12.02 -3.75
CA SER A 18 6.17 11.16 -3.60
C SER A 18 5.79 9.74 -3.19
N SER A 19 6.59 8.75 -3.63
CA SER A 19 6.28 7.34 -3.40
C SER A 19 6.44 6.92 -1.93
N LYS A 20 5.34 6.35 -1.37
CA LYS A 20 5.33 5.72 -0.06
C LYS A 20 6.33 4.57 0.02
N SER A 21 6.32 3.68 -0.98
CA SER A 21 7.15 2.47 -1.02
C SER A 21 8.64 2.76 -1.12
N HIS A 22 9.02 3.83 -1.83
CA HIS A 22 10.41 4.30 -1.86
C HIS A 22 10.79 5.01 -0.57
N THR A 23 9.92 5.85 0.00
CA THR A 23 10.20 6.59 1.23
C THR A 23 10.51 5.67 2.41
N ILE A 24 9.68 4.61 2.62
CA ILE A 24 9.89 3.68 3.73
C ILE A 24 11.22 2.90 3.56
N ARG A 25 11.55 2.48 2.33
CA ARG A 25 12.82 1.79 2.06
C ARG A 25 14.02 2.71 2.25
N ALA A 26 13.91 3.95 1.81
CA ALA A 26 14.94 4.97 2.04
C ALA A 26 15.20 5.19 3.54
N LEU A 27 14.14 5.34 4.33
CA LEU A 27 14.24 5.51 5.79
C LEU A 27 14.91 4.30 6.46
N ILE A 28 14.52 3.09 6.09
CA ILE A 28 15.13 1.86 6.62
C ILE A 28 16.61 1.77 6.25
N CYS A 29 16.97 1.90 4.98
CA CYS A 29 18.37 1.86 4.55
C CYS A 29 19.21 2.95 5.20
N ALA A 30 18.69 4.18 5.31
CA ALA A 30 19.37 5.28 5.97
C ALA A 30 19.57 5.07 7.47
N SER A 31 18.63 4.38 8.13
CA SER A 31 18.74 4.06 9.56
C SER A 31 19.73 2.94 9.85
N LEU A 32 20.02 2.09 8.86
CA LEU A 32 21.02 1.03 8.94
C LEU A 32 22.41 1.48 8.48
N ALA A 33 22.55 2.70 7.89
CA ALA A 33 23.81 3.20 7.33
C ALA A 33 24.84 3.52 8.43
N GLU A 34 26.12 3.63 8.03
CA GLU A 34 27.21 3.95 8.97
C GLU A 34 27.30 5.46 9.31
N SER A 35 26.67 6.32 8.52
CA SER A 35 26.66 7.77 8.71
C SER A 35 25.42 8.41 8.09
N PRO A 36 25.19 9.72 8.28
CA PRO A 36 23.95 10.37 7.88
C PRO A 36 23.67 10.31 6.38
N SER A 37 22.41 9.92 6.04
CA SER A 37 21.87 9.98 4.68
C SER A 37 20.90 11.16 4.53
N PHE A 38 20.65 11.59 3.28
CA PHE A 38 19.75 12.69 2.97
C PHE A 38 18.68 12.25 1.98
N ILE A 39 17.43 12.43 2.36
CA ILE A 39 16.26 12.01 1.57
C ILE A 39 15.45 13.26 1.21
N THR A 40 15.46 13.61 -0.08
CA THR A 40 14.74 14.77 -0.63
C THR A 40 13.37 14.34 -1.13
N ALA A 41 12.37 15.18 -0.91
CA ALA A 41 10.97 14.96 -1.26
C ALA A 41 10.39 13.62 -0.72
N PRO A 42 10.62 13.23 0.56
CA PRO A 42 9.95 12.06 1.11
C PRO A 42 8.45 12.30 1.17
N LEU A 43 7.65 11.23 1.06
CA LEU A 43 6.24 11.31 1.43
C LEU A 43 6.14 11.45 2.95
N ILE A 44 5.36 12.41 3.43
CA ILE A 44 4.96 12.50 4.83
C ILE A 44 3.48 12.16 4.91
N SER A 45 3.18 11.00 5.47
CA SER A 45 1.84 10.43 5.61
C SER A 45 1.74 9.66 6.91
N GLY A 46 0.57 9.21 7.31
CA GLY A 46 0.37 8.47 8.57
C GLY A 46 1.32 7.27 8.72
N ASP A 47 1.53 6.50 7.65
CA ASP A 47 2.51 5.40 7.65
C ASP A 47 3.96 5.88 7.88
N MET A 48 4.33 7.01 7.27
CA MET A 48 5.68 7.55 7.43
C MET A 48 5.90 8.20 8.78
N GLU A 49 4.88 8.82 9.36
CA GLU A 49 4.92 9.32 10.74
C GLU A 49 5.16 8.18 11.72
N SER A 50 4.45 7.06 11.55
CA SER A 50 4.66 5.84 12.34
C SER A 50 6.08 5.27 12.14
N ALA A 51 6.60 5.27 10.90
CA ALA A 51 7.97 4.84 10.61
C ALA A 51 9.02 5.74 11.30
N ILE A 52 8.86 7.05 11.21
CA ILE A 52 9.74 8.04 11.84
C ILE A 52 9.72 7.89 13.36
N GLN A 53 8.55 7.69 13.96
CA GLN A 53 8.41 7.48 15.41
C GLN A 53 9.09 6.18 15.85
N ALA A 54 8.85 5.05 15.18
CA ALA A 54 9.47 3.78 15.50
C ALA A 54 11.00 3.85 15.37
N LEU A 55 11.52 4.46 14.30
CA LEU A 55 12.95 4.63 14.10
C LEU A 55 13.60 5.55 15.15
N ARG A 56 12.90 6.60 15.59
CA ARG A 56 13.35 7.47 16.69
C ARG A 56 13.42 6.73 18.01
N GLN A 57 12.46 5.84 18.32
CA GLN A 57 12.53 4.98 19.50
C GLN A 57 13.73 4.01 19.45
N LEU A 58 14.18 3.64 18.24
CA LEU A 58 15.41 2.87 18.03
C LEU A 58 16.69 3.72 18.03
N GLY A 59 16.61 5.01 18.41
CA GLY A 59 17.75 5.91 18.54
C GLY A 59 18.17 6.61 17.24
N VAL A 60 17.40 6.48 16.15
CA VAL A 60 17.66 7.20 14.89
C VAL A 60 17.28 8.68 15.06
N THR A 61 18.18 9.59 14.68
CA THR A 61 17.87 11.02 14.65
C THR A 61 17.40 11.41 13.25
N ILE A 62 16.18 11.88 13.13
CA ILE A 62 15.59 12.34 11.87
C ILE A 62 15.25 13.82 12.01
N THR A 63 15.94 14.67 11.22
CA THR A 63 15.77 16.12 11.23
C THR A 63 15.48 16.65 9.84
N GLU A 64 14.67 17.68 9.75
CA GLU A 64 14.44 18.42 8.54
C GLU A 64 15.56 19.42 8.32
N VAL A 65 16.16 19.41 7.11
CA VAL A 65 17.27 20.30 6.75
C VAL A 65 16.93 21.26 5.61
N SER A 66 15.80 21.04 4.93
CA SER A 66 15.23 21.94 3.92
C SER A 66 13.72 21.73 3.85
N HIS A 67 12.97 22.81 3.66
CA HIS A 67 11.51 22.79 3.48
C HIS A 67 11.07 22.78 2.01
N LYS A 68 11.89 23.26 1.09
CA LYS A 68 11.54 23.40 -0.35
C LYS A 68 12.74 23.05 -1.24
N PRO A 69 12.81 21.82 -1.75
CA PRO A 69 11.98 20.67 -1.40
C PRO A 69 12.27 20.17 0.02
N LEU A 70 11.27 19.56 0.66
CA LEU A 70 11.47 18.91 1.95
C LEU A 70 12.64 17.93 1.86
N THR A 71 13.60 18.04 2.77
CA THR A 71 14.74 17.14 2.84
C THR A 71 15.00 16.72 4.27
N LEU A 72 14.97 15.41 4.50
CA LEU A 72 15.26 14.80 5.78
C LEU A 72 16.74 14.38 5.82
N LYS A 73 17.41 14.70 6.93
CA LYS A 73 18.67 14.10 7.33
C LYS A 73 18.37 12.99 8.31
N VAL A 74 18.72 11.76 7.96
CA VAL A 74 18.56 10.57 8.78
C VAL A 74 19.93 10.17 9.31
N THR A 75 20.13 10.24 10.62
CA THR A 75 21.39 9.92 11.30
C THR A 75 21.18 8.64 12.12
N PRO A 76 21.85 7.53 11.78
CA PRO A 76 21.77 6.29 12.54
C PRO A 76 22.33 6.43 13.95
N PRO A 77 21.95 5.54 14.89
CA PRO A 77 22.58 5.51 16.22
C PRO A 77 24.08 5.22 16.13
N ALA A 78 24.89 5.84 17.00
CA ALA A 78 26.36 5.72 16.95
C ALA A 78 26.89 4.27 17.04
N ARG A 79 26.14 3.37 17.69
CA ARG A 79 26.47 1.94 17.83
C ARG A 79 25.74 1.04 16.82
N GLY A 80 25.04 1.62 15.85
CA GLY A 80 24.18 0.93 14.88
C GLY A 80 22.79 0.63 15.41
N LEU A 81 21.85 0.38 14.47
CA LEU A 81 20.43 0.23 14.79
C LEU A 81 20.14 -0.97 15.72
N LEU A 82 20.92 -2.04 15.65
CA LEU A 82 20.69 -3.26 16.44
C LEU A 82 21.19 -3.17 17.89
N SER A 83 21.86 -2.07 18.29
CA SER A 83 22.32 -1.84 19.68
C SER A 83 21.33 -1.04 20.53
N PHE A 84 20.07 -0.98 20.14
CA PHE A 84 19.00 -0.26 20.87
C PHE A 84 18.79 -0.75 22.31
N ALA A 85 19.19 -1.98 22.64
CA ALA A 85 19.06 -2.59 23.96
C ALA A 85 19.86 -1.90 25.07
N GLU A 86 20.95 -1.20 24.73
CA GLU A 86 21.87 -0.63 25.73
C GLU A 86 21.51 0.78 26.21
N GLY A 87 20.37 1.34 25.79
CA GLY A 87 20.03 2.73 26.11
C GLY A 87 18.59 3.17 25.90
N ALA A 88 17.67 2.27 25.59
CA ALA A 88 16.27 2.60 25.44
C ALA A 88 15.60 2.85 26.79
N VAL A 89 15.81 4.06 27.31
CA VAL A 89 15.02 4.57 28.45
C VAL A 89 13.59 4.76 27.95
N ASN A 90 12.68 4.08 28.58
CA ASN A 90 11.23 4.20 28.43
C ASN A 90 10.83 5.66 28.72
N THR A 91 10.80 6.53 27.70
CA THR A 91 10.18 7.86 27.80
C THR A 91 8.68 7.66 27.78
N GLY A 92 8.11 7.47 28.96
CA GLY A 92 6.70 7.19 29.19
C GLY A 92 5.77 8.22 28.56
N GLN A 93 5.12 7.80 27.50
CA GLN A 93 3.85 8.36 27.00
C GLN A 93 3.00 7.27 26.33
N ASN A 94 2.86 6.09 26.92
CA ASN A 94 1.88 5.09 26.50
C ASN A 94 1.34 4.32 27.71
N SER A 95 0.59 5.01 28.60
CA SER A 95 -0.03 4.38 29.78
C SER A 95 -1.37 3.67 29.50
N GLU A 96 -1.84 3.59 28.26
CA GLU A 96 -3.17 3.01 27.95
C GLU A 96 -3.14 1.54 27.48
N TYR A 97 -1.97 0.91 27.30
CA TYR A 97 -1.90 -0.46 26.75
C TYR A 97 -1.35 -1.53 27.72
N SER A 98 -1.27 -1.24 29.03
CA SER A 98 -0.66 -2.17 30.01
C SER A 98 -1.61 -3.27 30.56
N GLU A 99 -2.89 -3.32 30.18
CA GLU A 99 -3.86 -4.18 30.90
C GLU A 99 -4.43 -5.38 30.12
N GLN A 100 -3.92 -5.77 28.96
CA GLN A 100 -4.44 -6.98 28.31
C GLN A 100 -3.33 -8.01 28.03
N GLY A 101 -3.20 -8.97 28.92
CA GLY A 101 -2.65 -10.29 28.68
C GLY A 101 -1.13 -10.44 28.91
N ASN A 102 -0.73 -10.67 30.17
CA ASN A 102 0.52 -11.34 30.50
C ASN A 102 0.50 -12.76 29.91
N ILE A 103 1.07 -12.93 28.70
CA ILE A 103 1.42 -14.26 28.18
C ILE A 103 2.85 -14.52 28.67
N PRO A 104 3.09 -15.48 29.58
CA PRO A 104 4.45 -15.72 30.07
C PRO A 104 5.31 -16.33 28.97
N PHE A 105 6.48 -15.75 28.72
CA PHE A 105 7.55 -16.45 28.01
C PHE A 105 7.93 -17.69 28.82
N GLY A 106 7.74 -18.87 28.28
CA GLY A 106 8.20 -20.12 28.88
C GLY A 106 9.72 -20.23 28.80
N HIS A 107 10.44 -19.60 29.71
CA HIS A 107 11.87 -19.86 29.95
C HIS A 107 12.04 -20.64 31.23
N GLY A 108 12.56 -21.86 31.11
CA GLY A 108 13.13 -22.56 32.21
C GLY A 108 14.33 -21.79 32.78
N GLY A 109 14.18 -21.23 33.97
CA GLY A 109 15.20 -20.89 34.95
C GLY A 109 16.18 -19.79 34.58
N LYS A 110 15.89 -18.55 35.06
CA LYS A 110 16.74 -17.73 35.94
C LYS A 110 15.99 -16.44 36.26
N GLN A 111 15.57 -16.28 37.49
CA GLN A 111 15.17 -14.99 38.07
C GLN A 111 16.45 -14.18 38.34
N SER A 112 16.67 -13.12 37.55
CA SER A 112 17.44 -11.93 37.95
C SER A 112 17.39 -10.89 36.85
N GLY A 113 16.72 -9.74 37.05
CA GLY A 113 16.67 -8.60 36.17
C GLY A 113 15.50 -8.73 35.13
N GLN A 114 14.53 -7.83 35.23
CA GLN A 114 13.54 -7.65 34.19
C GLN A 114 14.29 -7.16 32.93
N ASP A 115 14.51 -8.04 31.95
CA ASP A 115 14.93 -7.63 30.61
C ASP A 115 13.83 -6.72 30.08
N GLU A 116 14.09 -5.42 29.92
CA GLU A 116 13.14 -4.44 29.43
C GLU A 116 12.77 -4.80 28.00
N GLU A 117 11.50 -5.16 27.76
CA GLU A 117 10.94 -5.43 26.43
C GLU A 117 10.81 -4.12 25.66
N LEU A 118 11.35 -4.04 24.44
CA LEU A 118 11.14 -2.91 23.54
C LEU A 118 9.75 -2.98 22.92
N LEU A 119 8.86 -2.04 23.26
CA LEU A 119 7.52 -1.92 22.67
C LEU A 119 7.53 -0.88 21.54
N LEU A 120 7.16 -1.28 20.33
CA LEU A 120 7.00 -0.42 19.17
C LEU A 120 5.56 -0.43 18.66
N ASN A 121 4.95 0.75 18.57
CA ASN A 121 3.67 0.95 17.92
C ASN A 121 3.92 1.38 16.45
N LEU A 122 3.49 0.56 15.51
CA LEU A 122 3.72 0.70 14.08
C LEU A 122 2.54 1.37 13.34
N GLY A 123 1.54 1.87 14.09
CA GLY A 123 0.32 2.46 13.52
C GLY A 123 -0.42 1.47 12.62
N ASN A 124 -0.76 1.91 11.40
CA ASN A 124 -1.43 1.08 10.38
C ASN A 124 -0.43 0.34 9.46
N SER A 125 0.87 0.46 9.65
CA SER A 125 1.86 0.08 8.64
C SER A 125 2.21 -1.41 8.64
N GLY A 126 1.60 -2.21 7.74
CA GLY A 126 2.01 -3.59 7.50
C GLY A 126 3.46 -3.71 7.01
N SER A 127 3.94 -2.77 6.23
CA SER A 127 5.35 -2.77 5.76
C SER A 127 6.33 -2.68 6.93
N LEU A 128 6.05 -1.82 7.92
CA LEU A 128 6.89 -1.71 9.13
C LEU A 128 6.87 -3.00 9.94
N LEU A 129 5.71 -3.64 10.08
CA LEU A 129 5.59 -4.91 10.80
C LEU A 129 6.57 -5.95 10.24
N TYR A 130 6.59 -6.11 8.92
CA TYR A 130 7.46 -7.09 8.27
C TYR A 130 8.93 -6.65 8.21
N PHE A 131 9.20 -5.36 7.93
CA PHE A 131 10.58 -4.87 7.78
C PHE A 131 11.28 -4.81 9.14
N LEU A 132 10.70 -4.12 10.12
CA LEU A 132 11.28 -4.03 11.45
C LEU A 132 11.21 -5.37 12.19
N GLY A 133 10.16 -6.18 11.99
CA GLY A 133 10.08 -7.51 12.55
C GLY A 133 11.26 -8.39 12.18
N MET A 134 11.70 -8.36 10.91
CA MET A 134 12.89 -9.10 10.48
C MET A 134 14.19 -8.46 10.97
N ILE A 135 14.35 -7.13 10.84
CA ILE A 135 15.57 -6.42 11.24
C ILE A 135 15.83 -6.58 12.75
N LEU A 136 14.82 -6.35 13.58
CA LEU A 136 14.96 -6.42 15.02
C LEU A 136 15.15 -7.86 15.53
N ALA A 137 14.69 -8.85 14.77
CA ALA A 137 14.97 -10.25 15.07
C ALA A 137 16.47 -10.61 14.94
N ALA A 138 17.31 -9.79 14.33
CA ALA A 138 18.76 -9.98 14.32
C ALA A 138 19.43 -9.65 15.68
N ALA A 139 18.72 -8.98 16.60
CA ALA A 139 19.19 -8.65 17.95
C ALA A 139 18.73 -9.68 18.97
N GLU A 140 19.44 -9.79 20.11
CA GLU A 140 19.11 -10.66 21.25
C GLU A 140 18.21 -9.96 22.27
N THR A 141 17.48 -8.93 21.88
CA THR A 141 16.62 -8.13 22.76
C THR A 141 15.16 -8.53 22.57
N PRO A 142 14.37 -8.70 23.64
CA PRO A 142 12.94 -8.91 23.54
C PRO A 142 12.24 -7.71 22.90
N VAL A 143 11.41 -7.96 21.89
CA VAL A 143 10.67 -6.94 21.13
C VAL A 143 9.19 -7.28 21.11
N CYS A 144 8.34 -6.27 21.30
CA CYS A 144 6.91 -6.33 21.07
C CYS A 144 6.52 -5.35 19.97
N LEU A 145 5.94 -5.85 18.88
CA LEU A 145 5.37 -5.04 17.78
C LEU A 145 3.86 -5.03 17.88
N THR A 146 3.28 -3.83 17.86
CA THR A 146 1.82 -3.62 17.87
C THR A 146 1.44 -2.49 16.89
N GLY A 147 0.17 -2.19 16.79
CA GLY A 147 -0.35 -1.11 15.96
C GLY A 147 -1.81 -0.80 16.27
N ASP A 148 -2.47 -0.13 15.33
CA ASP A 148 -3.89 0.15 15.41
C ASP A 148 -4.75 -1.13 15.22
N GLU A 149 -6.06 -0.98 15.29
CA GLU A 149 -7.01 -2.11 15.14
C GLU A 149 -6.85 -2.82 13.79
N SER A 150 -6.62 -2.08 12.71
CA SER A 150 -6.40 -2.65 11.38
C SER A 150 -5.11 -3.48 11.34
N LEU A 151 -3.98 -2.97 11.86
CA LEU A 151 -2.74 -3.74 11.87
C LEU A 151 -2.85 -4.98 12.77
N ARG A 152 -3.54 -4.87 13.91
CA ARG A 152 -3.77 -5.99 14.84
C ARG A 152 -4.68 -7.09 14.28
N SER A 153 -5.38 -6.84 13.19
CA SER A 153 -6.17 -7.86 12.49
C SER A 153 -5.44 -8.52 11.32
N ARG A 154 -4.25 -8.03 10.93
CA ARG A 154 -3.50 -8.55 9.79
C ARG A 154 -2.68 -9.79 10.15
N PRO A 155 -2.64 -10.82 9.27
CA PRO A 155 -1.88 -12.04 9.49
C PRO A 155 -0.39 -11.77 9.66
N ALA A 156 0.21 -12.28 10.73
CA ALA A 156 1.66 -12.27 10.94
C ALA A 156 2.33 -13.58 10.45
N VAL A 157 1.56 -14.55 9.99
CA VAL A 157 2.03 -15.90 9.60
C VAL A 157 3.23 -15.90 8.66
N PRO A 158 3.31 -15.05 7.60
CA PRO A 158 4.49 -15.03 6.74
C PRO A 158 5.79 -14.64 7.47
N LEU A 159 5.73 -13.71 8.43
CA LEU A 159 6.86 -13.34 9.29
C LEU A 159 7.21 -14.51 10.22
N LEU A 160 6.22 -15.08 10.86
CA LEU A 160 6.38 -16.18 11.83
C LEU A 160 6.89 -17.47 11.18
N SER A 161 6.66 -17.66 9.87
CA SER A 161 7.24 -18.81 9.15
C SER A 161 8.76 -18.76 9.12
N VAL A 162 9.34 -17.56 9.00
CA VAL A 162 10.80 -17.36 9.08
C VAL A 162 11.29 -17.60 10.50
N TYR A 163 10.58 -17.10 11.52
CA TYR A 163 10.96 -17.31 12.93
C TYR A 163 10.98 -18.80 13.27
N ARG A 164 10.00 -19.59 12.81
CA ARG A 164 9.98 -21.03 12.99
C ARG A 164 11.18 -21.72 12.32
N GLN A 165 11.53 -21.36 11.09
CA GLN A 165 12.71 -21.88 10.40
C GLN A 165 14.00 -21.52 11.12
N ALA A 166 14.06 -20.33 11.72
CA ALA A 166 15.21 -19.81 12.46
C ALA A 166 15.32 -20.32 13.89
N GLY A 167 14.29 -20.99 14.45
CA GLY A 167 14.23 -21.40 15.84
C GLY A 167 14.02 -20.22 16.81
N ILE A 168 13.51 -19.08 16.35
CA ILE A 168 13.22 -17.92 17.18
C ILE A 168 11.96 -18.19 17.99
N SER A 169 12.05 -17.95 19.32
CA SER A 169 10.90 -17.96 20.21
C SER A 169 10.01 -16.74 19.98
N TYR A 170 8.72 -16.95 19.80
CA TYR A 170 7.75 -15.86 19.63
C TYR A 170 6.41 -16.18 20.29
N SER A 171 5.63 -15.14 20.55
CA SER A 171 4.20 -15.22 20.84
C SER A 171 3.42 -14.18 20.03
N ALA A 172 2.20 -14.53 19.67
CA ALA A 172 1.32 -13.67 18.90
C ALA A 172 -0.10 -13.71 19.50
N ALA A 173 -0.88 -12.68 19.33
CA ALA A 173 -2.29 -12.69 19.67
C ALA A 173 -3.06 -13.58 18.68
N LYS A 174 -4.26 -14.02 19.10
CA LYS A 174 -5.23 -14.69 18.22
C LYS A 174 -6.40 -13.74 18.00
N PRO A 175 -6.93 -13.64 16.79
CA PRO A 175 -8.09 -12.80 16.53
C PRO A 175 -9.32 -13.33 17.28
N ASP A 176 -10.13 -12.43 17.81
CA ASP A 176 -11.29 -12.76 18.64
C ASP A 176 -12.42 -13.46 17.87
N SER A 177 -12.43 -13.45 16.54
CA SER A 177 -13.60 -13.87 15.75
C SER A 177 -13.38 -14.45 14.34
N ASP A 178 -12.14 -14.63 13.84
CA ASP A 178 -11.94 -15.12 12.47
C ASP A 178 -11.14 -16.42 12.40
N THR A 179 -11.74 -17.42 11.74
CA THR A 179 -11.16 -18.75 11.51
C THR A 179 -10.03 -18.79 10.49
N ARG A 180 -9.69 -17.67 9.83
CA ARG A 180 -8.71 -17.61 8.73
C ARG A 180 -7.30 -17.22 9.14
N SER A 181 -7.10 -16.58 10.29
CA SER A 181 -5.78 -16.19 10.78
C SER A 181 -5.58 -16.66 12.21
N THR A 182 -4.50 -17.39 12.43
CA THR A 182 -4.18 -17.94 13.75
C THR A 182 -3.27 -17.02 14.58
N ASP A 183 -2.51 -16.11 13.92
CA ASP A 183 -1.47 -15.31 14.57
C ASP A 183 -1.48 -13.87 14.01
N VAL A 184 -1.75 -12.89 14.88
CA VAL A 184 -1.80 -11.44 14.58
C VAL A 184 -1.02 -10.64 15.63
N PRO A 185 -0.65 -9.39 15.38
CA PRO A 185 -0.11 -8.51 16.42
C PRO A 185 -1.09 -8.29 17.61
N PRO A 186 -0.61 -8.05 18.83
CA PRO A 186 0.78 -7.85 19.25
C PRO A 186 1.64 -9.10 19.06
N LEU A 187 2.83 -8.87 18.48
CA LEU A 187 3.82 -9.93 18.19
C LEU A 187 5.04 -9.71 19.08
N ARG A 188 5.34 -10.69 19.95
CA ARG A 188 6.53 -10.69 20.80
C ARG A 188 7.53 -11.72 20.30
N PHE A 189 8.80 -11.36 20.29
CA PHE A 189 9.88 -12.26 19.86
C PHE A 189 11.22 -11.83 20.45
N CYS A 190 12.17 -12.76 20.47
CA CYS A 190 13.55 -12.50 20.85
C CYS A 190 14.48 -13.30 19.93
N GLY A 191 15.38 -12.60 19.21
CA GLY A 191 16.37 -13.21 18.33
C GLY A 191 17.45 -14.02 19.06
N PRO A 192 18.62 -14.29 18.47
CA PRO A 192 19.04 -13.73 17.19
C PRO A 192 18.58 -14.55 15.98
N LEU A 193 18.24 -13.86 14.88
CA LEU A 193 18.01 -14.47 13.57
C LEU A 193 19.38 -14.90 12.98
N PRO A 194 19.65 -16.18 12.71
CA PRO A 194 20.89 -16.60 12.10
C PRO A 194 20.90 -16.35 10.56
N ALA A 195 22.10 -16.25 9.97
CA ALA A 195 22.25 -16.44 8.54
C ALA A 195 21.92 -17.91 8.17
N GLY A 196 21.30 -18.11 7.01
CA GLY A 196 20.89 -19.46 6.61
C GLY A 196 20.05 -19.51 5.34
N ASN A 197 19.43 -20.67 5.14
CA ASN A 197 18.52 -20.90 4.01
C ASN A 197 17.08 -20.71 4.48
N TYR A 198 16.38 -19.75 3.86
CA TYR A 198 15.00 -19.43 4.16
C TYR A 198 14.11 -19.67 2.94
N GLN A 199 13.02 -20.37 3.15
CA GLN A 199 12.03 -20.63 2.12
C GLN A 199 10.70 -20.00 2.53
N LEU A 200 10.16 -19.15 1.67
CA LEU A 200 8.84 -18.52 1.83
C LEU A 200 7.97 -18.95 0.66
N ASP A 201 6.69 -19.11 0.94
CA ASP A 201 5.66 -19.42 -0.05
C ASP A 201 4.55 -18.37 0.00
N GLY A 202 3.95 -18.13 -1.14
CA GLY A 202 2.78 -17.26 -1.26
C GLY A 202 3.10 -15.87 -1.78
N PRO A 203 2.07 -15.03 -1.96
CA PRO A 203 2.23 -13.84 -2.80
C PRO A 203 2.89 -12.63 -2.11
N PHE A 204 3.16 -12.67 -0.79
CA PHE A 204 3.57 -11.50 0.00
C PHE A 204 5.04 -11.17 -0.14
N SER A 205 5.37 -10.04 -0.78
CA SER A 205 6.74 -9.55 -0.92
C SER A 205 7.36 -8.97 0.35
N GLN A 206 6.55 -8.50 1.29
CA GLN A 206 7.00 -7.76 2.47
C GLN A 206 7.89 -8.58 3.42
N PRO A 207 7.57 -9.84 3.78
CA PRO A 207 8.46 -10.66 4.61
C PRO A 207 9.81 -10.92 3.94
N VAL A 208 9.81 -11.15 2.62
CA VAL A 208 11.04 -11.31 1.84
C VAL A 208 11.86 -10.02 1.85
N THR A 209 11.20 -8.87 1.68
CA THR A 209 11.84 -7.54 1.78
C THR A 209 12.49 -7.34 3.15
N GLY A 210 11.81 -7.72 4.25
CA GLY A 210 12.38 -7.67 5.59
C GLY A 210 13.65 -8.53 5.73
N LEU A 211 13.64 -9.76 5.22
CA LEU A 211 14.82 -10.62 5.17
C LEU A 211 15.95 -10.03 4.33
N LEU A 212 15.62 -9.43 3.18
CA LEU A 212 16.61 -8.78 2.31
C LEU A 212 17.30 -7.62 3.03
N PHE A 213 16.59 -6.83 3.84
CA PHE A 213 17.21 -5.80 4.68
C PHE A 213 18.04 -6.37 5.83
N THR A 214 17.68 -7.54 6.34
CA THR A 214 18.32 -8.12 7.51
C THR A 214 19.58 -8.93 7.13
N ALA A 215 19.52 -9.70 6.06
CA ALA A 215 20.57 -10.64 5.66
C ALA A 215 21.98 -10.02 5.57
N PRO A 216 22.18 -8.78 5.08
CA PRO A 216 23.50 -8.13 5.08
C PRO A 216 24.11 -7.94 6.47
N LEU A 217 23.28 -7.87 7.52
CA LEU A 217 23.72 -7.62 8.90
C LEU A 217 24.12 -8.91 9.64
N LEU A 218 23.72 -10.07 9.13
CA LEU A 218 23.91 -11.37 9.79
C LEU A 218 25.35 -11.87 9.60
N ASN A 219 25.75 -12.81 10.45
CA ASN A 219 27.06 -13.45 10.32
C ASN A 219 26.97 -14.70 9.44
N GLY A 220 27.36 -14.60 8.18
CA GLY A 220 27.37 -15.72 7.23
C GLY A 220 26.55 -15.43 5.95
N MET A 221 26.39 -16.45 5.13
CA MET A 221 25.65 -16.38 3.87
C MET A 221 24.16 -16.69 4.11
N SER A 222 23.28 -15.84 3.60
CA SER A 222 21.85 -16.11 3.55
C SER A 222 21.38 -16.40 2.13
N ARG A 223 20.58 -17.47 1.97
CA ARG A 223 19.87 -17.80 0.73
C ARG A 223 18.39 -17.79 0.98
N ILE A 224 17.67 -17.04 0.17
CA ILE A 224 16.23 -16.84 0.31
C ILE A 224 15.58 -17.36 -0.97
N THR A 225 14.66 -18.31 -0.84
CA THR A 225 13.83 -18.81 -1.93
C THR A 225 12.39 -18.40 -1.67
N PHE A 226 11.77 -17.76 -2.66
CA PHE A 226 10.40 -17.31 -2.58
C PHE A 226 9.59 -17.93 -3.70
N ASN A 227 8.76 -18.92 -3.37
CA ASN A 227 7.91 -19.65 -4.31
C ASN A 227 6.54 -19.01 -4.45
N LYS A 228 5.90 -19.19 -5.61
CA LYS A 228 4.61 -18.55 -5.95
C LYS A 228 4.69 -17.05 -5.72
N ALA A 229 5.78 -16.46 -6.18
CA ALA A 229 6.13 -15.08 -5.94
C ALA A 229 5.12 -14.12 -6.59
N GLY A 230 4.42 -13.35 -5.76
CA GLY A 230 3.65 -12.18 -6.18
C GLY A 230 4.38 -10.88 -5.79
N GLU A 231 3.82 -9.75 -6.21
CA GLU A 231 4.37 -8.43 -5.87
C GLU A 231 5.87 -8.30 -6.21
N ARG A 232 6.35 -9.00 -7.25
CA ARG A 232 7.77 -9.07 -7.66
C ARG A 232 8.43 -7.70 -7.91
N PRO A 233 7.74 -6.68 -8.43
CA PRO A 233 8.30 -5.35 -8.59
C PRO A 233 8.80 -4.73 -7.27
N TYR A 234 8.11 -4.98 -6.15
CA TYR A 234 8.54 -4.49 -4.84
C TYR A 234 9.81 -5.18 -4.33
N LEU A 235 10.08 -6.42 -4.74
CA LEU A 235 11.35 -7.09 -4.47
C LEU A 235 12.49 -6.50 -5.32
N ARG A 236 12.25 -6.22 -6.61
CA ARG A 236 13.19 -5.48 -7.46
C ARG A 236 13.54 -4.13 -6.85
N MET A 237 12.52 -3.36 -6.45
CA MET A 237 12.71 -2.08 -5.74
C MET A 237 13.57 -2.24 -4.49
N THR A 238 13.37 -3.30 -3.71
CA THR A 238 14.19 -3.56 -2.53
C THR A 238 15.65 -3.86 -2.90
N CYS A 239 15.90 -4.65 -3.96
CA CYS A 239 17.25 -4.90 -4.47
C CYS A 239 17.93 -3.60 -4.94
N ASP A 240 17.18 -2.70 -5.58
CA ASP A 240 17.71 -1.39 -6.01
C ASP A 240 18.08 -0.51 -4.81
N TRP A 241 17.25 -0.47 -3.77
CA TRP A 241 17.56 0.25 -2.53
C TRP A 241 18.76 -0.33 -1.79
N LEU A 242 18.90 -1.64 -1.73
CA LEU A 242 20.09 -2.31 -1.17
C LEU A 242 21.35 -1.89 -1.94
N ARG A 243 21.27 -1.86 -3.26
CA ARG A 243 22.37 -1.41 -4.14
C ARG A 243 22.72 0.06 -3.94
N ILE A 244 21.71 0.95 -3.82
CA ILE A 244 21.90 2.37 -3.48
C ILE A 244 22.62 2.52 -2.14
N ALA A 245 22.30 1.67 -1.17
CA ALA A 245 22.94 1.64 0.15
C ALA A 245 24.25 0.81 0.18
N GLY A 246 24.86 0.49 -0.97
CA GLY A 246 26.15 -0.16 -1.07
C GLY A 246 26.16 -1.67 -0.78
N ILE A 247 25.01 -2.30 -0.65
CA ILE A 247 24.87 -3.75 -0.40
C ILE A 247 24.95 -4.52 -1.72
N THR A 248 25.73 -5.59 -1.71
CA THR A 248 25.85 -6.53 -2.84
C THR A 248 25.01 -7.78 -2.59
N LEU A 249 24.28 -8.19 -3.60
CA LEU A 249 23.47 -9.42 -3.60
C LEU A 249 23.38 -9.98 -5.01
N THR A 250 23.17 -11.29 -5.11
CA THR A 250 22.74 -11.93 -6.35
C THR A 250 21.26 -12.30 -6.25
N HIS A 251 20.55 -12.18 -7.33
CA HIS A 251 19.14 -12.52 -7.40
C HIS A 251 18.75 -13.05 -8.77
N GLY A 252 17.66 -13.82 -8.82
CA GLY A 252 17.11 -14.38 -10.06
C GLY A 252 15.62 -14.71 -9.92
N GLY A 253 15.03 -15.13 -11.05
CA GLY A 253 13.68 -15.66 -11.07
C GLY A 253 12.54 -14.66 -11.08
N PHE A 254 12.78 -13.36 -11.30
CA PHE A 254 11.70 -12.36 -11.34
C PHE A 254 10.69 -12.54 -12.48
N ASP A 255 11.03 -13.34 -13.48
CA ASP A 255 10.15 -13.63 -14.61
C ASP A 255 9.51 -15.03 -14.49
N THR A 256 9.69 -15.68 -13.33
CA THR A 256 9.13 -16.99 -12.98
C THR A 256 8.34 -16.93 -11.69
N ASP A 257 7.72 -18.04 -11.30
CA ASP A 257 6.97 -18.16 -10.04
C ASP A 257 7.88 -18.29 -8.81
N THR A 258 9.20 -18.40 -9.00
CA THR A 258 10.16 -18.54 -7.91
C THR A 258 11.27 -17.52 -8.04
N CYS A 259 11.38 -16.62 -7.05
CA CYS A 259 12.50 -15.70 -6.90
C CYS A 259 13.55 -16.28 -5.95
N SER A 260 14.82 -16.03 -6.23
CA SER A 260 15.94 -16.45 -5.38
C SER A 260 16.89 -15.28 -5.11
N PHE A 261 17.47 -15.27 -3.91
CA PHE A 261 18.41 -14.24 -3.48
C PHE A 261 19.55 -14.89 -2.68
N GLU A 262 20.78 -14.47 -2.96
CA GLU A 262 21.94 -14.82 -2.16
C GLU A 262 22.64 -13.55 -1.67
N ILE A 263 22.88 -13.47 -0.37
CA ILE A 263 23.41 -12.28 0.29
C ILE A 263 24.48 -12.72 1.28
N ALA A 264 25.71 -12.27 1.08
CA ALA A 264 26.75 -12.39 2.10
C ALA A 264 26.42 -11.46 3.28
N GLY A 265 26.58 -11.96 4.49
CA GLY A 265 26.45 -11.14 5.68
C GLY A 265 27.68 -10.31 5.97
N ASN A 266 27.68 -9.64 7.14
CA ASN A 266 28.73 -8.72 7.58
C ASN A 266 29.00 -7.58 6.59
N GLN A 267 27.99 -7.21 5.78
CA GLN A 267 28.04 -6.01 4.94
C GLN A 267 27.63 -4.77 5.72
N ARG A 268 28.03 -3.61 5.25
CA ARG A 268 27.74 -2.33 5.88
C ARG A 268 26.94 -1.44 4.95
N TYR A 269 25.83 -0.94 5.42
CA TYR A 269 25.01 0.01 4.70
C TYR A 269 25.74 1.35 4.57
N GLN A 270 25.91 1.83 3.35
CA GLN A 270 26.57 3.10 3.05
C GLN A 270 25.54 4.24 3.07
N PRO A 271 25.96 5.45 3.50
CA PRO A 271 25.11 6.63 3.42
C PRO A 271 24.89 7.04 1.97
N PHE A 272 23.75 7.68 1.73
CA PHE A 272 23.37 8.14 0.39
C PHE A 272 22.63 9.47 0.42
N ARG A 273 22.52 10.08 -0.78
CA ARG A 273 21.65 11.23 -1.06
C ARG A 273 20.73 10.86 -2.21
N THR A 274 19.44 11.05 -2.02
CA THR A 274 18.44 10.66 -3.02
C THR A 274 17.25 11.60 -3.02
N THR A 275 16.55 11.63 -4.14
CA THR A 275 15.21 12.25 -4.26
C THR A 275 14.20 11.15 -4.49
N ILE A 276 13.13 11.13 -3.70
CA ILE A 276 12.07 10.14 -3.83
C ILE A 276 11.26 10.44 -5.10
N PRO A 277 11.05 9.44 -5.98
CA PRO A 277 10.24 9.61 -7.18
C PRO A 277 8.75 9.69 -6.85
N GLY A 278 7.94 10.05 -7.83
CA GLY A 278 6.48 10.04 -7.73
C GLY A 278 5.92 8.64 -7.49
N ASP A 279 4.77 8.61 -6.84
CA ASP A 279 4.06 7.37 -6.47
C ASP A 279 3.10 6.94 -7.58
N TRP A 280 3.43 5.84 -8.25
CA TRP A 280 2.59 5.29 -9.30
C TRP A 280 1.24 4.80 -8.77
N SER A 281 1.22 4.19 -7.59
CA SER A 281 -0.03 3.73 -6.98
C SER A 281 -1.00 4.87 -6.74
N SER A 282 -0.51 6.00 -6.21
CA SER A 282 -1.32 7.20 -5.95
C SER A 282 -1.71 7.92 -7.24
N ALA A 283 -0.81 7.96 -8.24
CA ALA A 283 -1.04 8.60 -9.52
C ALA A 283 -2.17 7.94 -10.34
N LEU A 284 -2.40 6.65 -10.14
CA LEU A 284 -3.48 5.93 -10.84
C LEU A 284 -4.86 6.51 -10.54
N PHE A 285 -5.10 7.08 -9.37
CA PHE A 285 -6.43 7.62 -9.02
C PHE A 285 -6.81 8.84 -9.87
N PRO A 286 -6.02 9.93 -9.94
CA PRO A 286 -6.33 11.05 -10.83
C PRO A 286 -6.27 10.68 -12.31
N LEU A 287 -5.34 9.80 -12.74
CA LEU A 287 -5.30 9.33 -14.13
C LEU A 287 -6.59 8.58 -14.52
N THR A 288 -7.03 7.66 -13.65
CA THR A 288 -8.29 6.93 -13.89
C THR A 288 -9.50 7.85 -13.82
N ALA A 289 -9.52 8.85 -12.92
CA ALA A 289 -10.59 9.84 -12.89
C ALA A 289 -10.71 10.60 -14.23
N ALA A 290 -9.57 11.02 -14.79
CA ALA A 290 -9.56 11.65 -16.11
C ALA A 290 -10.06 10.71 -17.22
N VAL A 291 -9.66 9.43 -17.19
CA VAL A 291 -10.10 8.41 -18.15
C VAL A 291 -11.63 8.22 -18.11
N ILE A 292 -12.20 7.98 -16.93
CA ILE A 292 -13.64 7.68 -16.79
C ILE A 292 -14.54 8.89 -16.95
N CYS A 293 -14.01 10.10 -16.70
CA CYS A 293 -14.68 11.37 -16.95
C CYS A 293 -14.43 11.89 -18.37
N ASN A 294 -13.70 11.17 -19.21
CA ASN A 294 -13.32 11.54 -20.58
C ASN A 294 -12.69 12.94 -20.66
N ALA A 295 -11.72 13.22 -19.81
CA ALA A 295 -11.11 14.54 -19.61
C ALA A 295 -9.60 14.52 -19.91
N ALA A 296 -9.02 15.70 -20.15
CA ALA A 296 -7.58 15.87 -20.33
C ALA A 296 -6.90 16.18 -19.00
N LEU A 297 -5.88 15.40 -18.63
CA LEU A 297 -5.09 15.63 -17.42
C LEU A 297 -3.65 15.18 -17.64
N THR A 298 -2.69 15.99 -17.18
CA THR A 298 -1.27 15.62 -17.18
C THR A 298 -0.75 15.50 -15.77
N LEU A 299 -0.09 14.39 -15.45
CA LEU A 299 0.65 14.22 -14.22
C LEU A 299 2.15 14.33 -14.48
N THR A 300 2.84 15.07 -13.60
CA THR A 300 4.31 15.19 -13.59
C THR A 300 4.92 14.35 -12.46
N ASN A 301 6.24 14.26 -12.42
CA ASN A 301 7.00 13.50 -11.42
C ASN A 301 6.78 11.99 -11.49
N LEU A 302 6.47 11.43 -12.65
CA LEU A 302 6.31 10.00 -12.88
C LEU A 302 7.39 9.50 -13.83
N ASP A 303 8.25 8.61 -13.33
CA ASP A 303 9.29 7.98 -14.13
C ASP A 303 8.77 6.63 -14.67
N PRO A 304 8.58 6.47 -15.99
CA PRO A 304 8.13 5.20 -16.57
C PRO A 304 9.13 4.04 -16.41
N ALA A 305 10.40 4.35 -16.14
CA ALA A 305 11.45 3.35 -15.90
C ALA A 305 11.56 2.92 -14.42
N ASP A 306 10.77 3.52 -13.53
CA ASP A 306 10.75 3.17 -12.12
C ASP A 306 10.26 1.73 -11.89
N THR A 307 10.82 1.08 -10.86
CA THR A 307 10.49 -0.30 -10.48
C THR A 307 9.13 -0.47 -9.80
N GLN A 308 8.34 0.58 -9.62
CA GLN A 308 7.00 0.51 -9.06
C GLN A 308 6.06 -0.28 -10.00
N GLY A 309 5.58 -1.44 -9.55
CA GLY A 309 4.77 -2.35 -10.36
C GLY A 309 3.46 -1.74 -10.87
N ASP A 310 2.88 -0.82 -10.10
CA ASP A 310 1.58 -0.22 -10.40
C ASP A 310 1.58 0.63 -11.69
N SER A 311 2.75 1.04 -12.21
CA SER A 311 2.88 1.64 -13.54
C SER A 311 2.29 0.77 -14.66
N ARG A 312 2.28 -0.56 -14.47
CA ARG A 312 1.67 -1.53 -15.39
C ARG A 312 0.15 -1.34 -15.56
N ALA A 313 -0.52 -0.73 -14.58
CA ALA A 313 -1.96 -0.43 -14.71
C ALA A 313 -2.26 0.54 -15.85
N LEU A 314 -1.29 1.37 -16.29
CA LEU A 314 -1.46 2.19 -17.51
C LEU A 314 -1.69 1.33 -18.73
N SER A 315 -0.93 0.25 -18.91
CA SER A 315 -1.09 -0.66 -20.03
C SER A 315 -2.47 -1.33 -20.02
N ILE A 316 -3.02 -1.58 -18.83
CA ILE A 316 -4.38 -2.11 -18.66
C ILE A 316 -5.41 -1.06 -19.08
N LEU A 317 -5.29 0.18 -18.59
CA LEU A 317 -6.19 1.27 -19.00
C LEU A 317 -6.10 1.55 -20.53
N GLN A 318 -4.91 1.50 -21.11
CA GLN A 318 -4.72 1.59 -22.56
C GLN A 318 -5.38 0.43 -23.31
N ALA A 319 -5.26 -0.81 -22.79
CA ALA A 319 -5.94 -1.97 -23.36
C ALA A 319 -7.47 -1.88 -23.24
N MET A 320 -7.98 -1.18 -22.22
CA MET A 320 -9.38 -0.82 -22.11
C MET A 320 -9.79 0.27 -23.10
N GLY A 321 -8.86 0.93 -23.80
CA GLY A 321 -9.12 1.94 -24.83
C GLY A 321 -8.84 3.38 -24.43
N ALA A 322 -8.24 3.63 -23.27
CA ALA A 322 -7.86 4.98 -22.86
C ALA A 322 -6.68 5.52 -23.72
N ASP A 323 -6.73 6.80 -24.11
CA ASP A 323 -5.58 7.49 -24.73
C ASP A 323 -4.68 8.05 -23.62
N ILE A 324 -3.66 7.28 -23.27
CA ILE A 324 -2.67 7.64 -22.26
C ILE A 324 -1.29 7.65 -22.91
N ARG A 325 -0.54 8.74 -22.73
CA ARG A 325 0.79 8.92 -23.30
C ARG A 325 1.81 9.25 -22.21
N CYS A 326 2.96 8.57 -22.27
CA CYS A 326 4.07 8.77 -21.34
C CYS A 326 5.21 9.51 -22.05
N ASP A 327 5.77 10.52 -21.40
CA ASP A 327 7.00 11.19 -21.79
C ASP A 327 8.07 10.94 -20.70
N ALA A 328 9.01 10.05 -21.03
CA ALA A 328 10.06 9.64 -20.08
C ALA A 328 11.06 10.77 -19.79
N GLU A 329 11.36 11.63 -20.78
CA GLU A 329 12.31 12.74 -20.58
C GLU A 329 11.73 13.79 -19.63
N ARG A 330 10.44 14.10 -19.77
CA ARG A 330 9.71 15.05 -18.92
C ARG A 330 9.17 14.43 -17.64
N ARG A 331 9.21 13.09 -17.54
CA ARG A 331 8.59 12.31 -16.46
C ARG A 331 7.12 12.67 -16.28
N THR A 332 6.38 12.68 -17.40
CA THR A 332 4.96 13.01 -17.41
C THR A 332 4.12 11.90 -18.00
N VAL A 333 2.88 11.82 -17.53
CA VAL A 333 1.83 10.95 -18.06
C VAL A 333 0.61 11.82 -18.35
N SER A 334 0.12 11.79 -19.58
CA SER A 334 -1.04 12.57 -20.03
C SER A 334 -2.16 11.67 -20.47
N VAL A 335 -3.36 11.94 -20.00
CA VAL A 335 -4.63 11.35 -20.44
C VAL A 335 -5.31 12.32 -21.40
N PHE A 336 -5.85 11.81 -22.49
CA PHE A 336 -6.61 12.58 -23.47
C PHE A 336 -8.02 12.03 -23.62
N PRO A 337 -9.01 12.90 -23.91
CA PRO A 337 -10.37 12.46 -24.23
C PRO A 337 -10.41 11.53 -25.44
N ILE A 338 -11.28 10.54 -25.40
CA ILE A 338 -11.51 9.59 -26.49
C ILE A 338 -12.90 9.79 -27.09
N SER A 339 -13.06 9.49 -28.39
CA SER A 339 -14.36 9.50 -29.04
C SER A 339 -15.10 8.15 -28.98
N GLY A 340 -14.41 7.12 -28.52
CA GLY A 340 -14.94 5.75 -28.39
C GLY A 340 -15.35 5.41 -26.95
N GLU A 341 -15.68 4.15 -26.74
CA GLU A 341 -16.02 3.60 -25.44
C GLU A 341 -14.85 2.79 -24.86
N LEU A 342 -14.72 2.80 -23.55
CA LEU A 342 -13.84 1.89 -22.85
C LEU A 342 -14.39 0.46 -22.92
N LYS A 343 -13.52 -0.53 -23.08
CA LYS A 343 -13.87 -1.94 -23.26
C LYS A 343 -13.34 -2.78 -22.13
N GLY A 344 -14.16 -3.71 -21.65
CA GLY A 344 -13.75 -4.72 -20.69
C GLY A 344 -12.70 -5.68 -21.26
N GLY A 345 -12.10 -6.49 -20.38
CA GLY A 345 -11.07 -7.45 -20.74
C GLY A 345 -10.67 -8.35 -19.59
N ARG A 346 -9.62 -9.15 -19.79
CA ARG A 346 -9.05 -10.04 -18.77
C ARG A 346 -7.64 -9.58 -18.43
N PHE A 347 -7.39 -9.27 -17.17
CA PHE A 347 -6.14 -8.66 -16.75
C PHE A 347 -5.57 -9.39 -15.53
N ASP A 348 -4.27 -9.68 -15.59
CA ASP A 348 -3.51 -10.27 -14.49
C ASP A 348 -3.00 -9.18 -13.56
N CYS A 349 -3.37 -9.26 -12.27
CA CYS A 349 -3.07 -8.30 -11.23
C CYS A 349 -2.10 -8.82 -10.15
N ALA A 350 -1.46 -9.99 -10.34
CA ALA A 350 -0.57 -10.59 -9.35
C ALA A 350 0.54 -9.65 -8.84
N ASP A 351 1.09 -8.81 -9.70
CA ASP A 351 2.18 -7.88 -9.40
C ASP A 351 1.72 -6.46 -9.05
N ILE A 352 0.41 -6.17 -9.15
CA ILE A 352 -0.18 -4.83 -8.97
C ILE A 352 -1.43 -4.85 -8.06
N PRO A 353 -1.40 -5.51 -6.91
CA PRO A 353 -2.59 -5.66 -6.06
C PRO A 353 -3.14 -4.32 -5.58
N ASP A 354 -2.28 -3.32 -5.45
CA ASP A 354 -2.67 -1.99 -5.01
C ASP A 354 -3.46 -1.21 -6.08
N ALA A 355 -3.33 -1.58 -7.35
CA ALA A 355 -4.11 -1.02 -8.46
C ALA A 355 -5.48 -1.70 -8.65
N VAL A 356 -5.73 -2.87 -8.06
CA VAL A 356 -6.98 -3.62 -8.26
C VAL A 356 -8.24 -2.79 -7.95
N PRO A 357 -8.35 -2.06 -6.83
CA PRO A 357 -9.52 -1.25 -6.55
C PRO A 357 -9.78 -0.19 -7.63
N ILE A 358 -8.77 0.55 -8.05
CA ILE A 358 -8.95 1.62 -9.03
C ILE A 358 -9.24 1.07 -10.45
N LEU A 359 -8.68 -0.08 -10.81
CA LEU A 359 -9.03 -0.78 -12.05
C LEU A 359 -10.46 -1.32 -12.01
N ALA A 360 -10.96 -1.75 -10.84
CA ALA A 360 -12.36 -2.12 -10.69
C ALA A 360 -13.29 -0.92 -10.91
N ALA A 361 -12.94 0.28 -10.40
CA ALA A 361 -13.68 1.50 -10.69
C ALA A 361 -13.69 1.81 -12.19
N ALA A 362 -12.54 1.72 -12.88
CA ALA A 362 -12.48 1.91 -14.33
C ALA A 362 -13.39 0.94 -15.09
N ALA A 363 -13.35 -0.35 -14.68
CA ALA A 363 -14.11 -1.43 -15.31
C ALA A 363 -15.64 -1.21 -15.25
N VAL A 364 -16.16 -0.55 -14.20
CA VAL A 364 -17.58 -0.18 -14.10
C VAL A 364 -18.04 0.65 -15.28
N PHE A 365 -17.15 1.46 -15.87
CA PHE A 365 -17.45 2.37 -16.99
C PHE A 365 -17.13 1.79 -18.37
N CYS A 366 -16.65 0.55 -18.44
CA CYS A 366 -16.38 -0.15 -19.71
C CYS A 366 -17.65 -0.73 -20.34
N THR A 367 -17.60 -1.06 -21.61
CA THR A 367 -18.55 -1.96 -22.27
C THR A 367 -18.06 -3.40 -22.15
N GLY A 368 -19.01 -4.33 -21.96
CA GLY A 368 -18.67 -5.75 -21.79
C GLY A 368 -18.17 -6.11 -20.39
N GLU A 369 -17.64 -7.31 -20.24
CA GLU A 369 -17.17 -7.87 -18.97
C GLU A 369 -15.68 -7.59 -18.74
N THR A 370 -15.30 -7.25 -17.51
CA THR A 370 -13.91 -7.18 -17.07
C THR A 370 -13.64 -8.23 -16.00
N LEU A 371 -12.49 -8.93 -16.12
CA LEU A 371 -11.97 -9.86 -15.13
C LEU A 371 -10.59 -9.37 -14.66
N LEU A 372 -10.48 -9.05 -13.38
CA LEU A 372 -9.22 -8.77 -12.70
C LEU A 372 -8.81 -10.05 -11.96
N LEU A 373 -7.74 -10.71 -12.42
CA LEU A 373 -7.33 -12.05 -12.01
C LEU A 373 -6.09 -12.01 -11.11
N ASN A 374 -5.83 -13.10 -10.38
CA ASN A 374 -4.66 -13.25 -9.50
C ASN A 374 -4.58 -12.15 -8.43
N ALA A 375 -5.73 -11.71 -7.95
CA ALA A 375 -5.87 -10.60 -7.00
C ALA A 375 -6.06 -11.05 -5.55
N GLY A 376 -5.86 -12.34 -5.23
CA GLY A 376 -6.14 -12.91 -3.91
C GLY A 376 -5.40 -12.25 -2.75
N VAL A 377 -4.19 -11.68 -2.98
CA VAL A 377 -3.43 -10.95 -1.98
C VAL A 377 -4.16 -9.69 -1.47
N CYS A 378 -5.08 -9.14 -2.25
CA CYS A 378 -5.90 -7.98 -1.88
C CYS A 378 -6.80 -8.23 -0.66
N ARG A 379 -7.09 -9.51 -0.33
CA ARG A 379 -7.89 -9.88 0.83
C ARG A 379 -7.20 -9.68 2.18
N PHE A 380 -5.88 -9.53 2.15
CA PHE A 380 -5.03 -9.43 3.33
C PHE A 380 -4.37 -8.05 3.48
N LYS A 381 -4.93 -7.04 2.85
CA LYS A 381 -4.48 -5.64 2.96
C LYS A 381 -5.16 -4.95 4.17
N GLU A 382 -5.37 -3.65 4.14
CA GLU A 382 -6.02 -2.87 5.21
C GLU A 382 -7.45 -3.37 5.51
N CYS A 383 -8.13 -3.85 4.47
CA CYS A 383 -9.37 -4.62 4.53
C CYS A 383 -9.33 -5.71 3.45
N ASP A 384 -10.36 -6.57 3.38
CA ASP A 384 -10.57 -7.43 2.21
C ASP A 384 -11.01 -6.54 1.03
N ARG A 385 -10.02 -6.08 0.22
CA ARG A 385 -10.25 -5.14 -0.89
C ARG A 385 -11.12 -5.71 -1.99
N LEU A 386 -11.12 -7.05 -2.18
CA LEU A 386 -12.02 -7.67 -3.16
C LEU A 386 -13.47 -7.58 -2.69
N ALA A 387 -13.74 -7.93 -1.43
CA ALA A 387 -15.06 -7.82 -0.84
C ALA A 387 -15.51 -6.34 -0.78
N ALA A 388 -14.67 -5.44 -0.29
CA ALA A 388 -14.99 -4.02 -0.19
C ALA A 388 -15.28 -3.39 -1.57
N SER A 389 -14.48 -3.69 -2.60
CA SER A 389 -14.73 -3.20 -3.95
C SER A 389 -16.05 -3.73 -4.51
N ALA A 390 -16.35 -5.03 -4.33
CA ALA A 390 -17.59 -5.61 -4.82
C ALA A 390 -18.81 -5.02 -4.12
N GLU A 391 -18.81 -4.96 -2.80
CA GLU A 391 -19.92 -4.47 -2.00
C GLU A 391 -20.18 -2.97 -2.19
N GLU A 392 -19.13 -2.18 -2.20
CA GLU A 392 -19.29 -0.72 -2.24
C GLU A 392 -19.59 -0.20 -3.66
N LEU A 393 -18.96 -0.78 -4.71
CA LEU A 393 -19.30 -0.42 -6.10
C LEU A 393 -20.71 -0.90 -6.50
N ALA A 394 -21.19 -2.01 -5.93
CA ALA A 394 -22.57 -2.46 -6.18
C ALA A 394 -23.61 -1.44 -5.67
N LYS A 395 -23.31 -0.65 -4.64
CA LYS A 395 -24.22 0.41 -4.16
C LYS A 395 -24.41 1.54 -5.16
N PHE A 396 -23.46 1.74 -6.07
CA PHE A 396 -23.60 2.65 -7.22
C PHE A 396 -24.38 2.04 -8.39
N GLY A 397 -24.85 0.79 -8.26
CA GLY A 397 -25.54 0.07 -9.33
C GLY A 397 -24.60 -0.73 -10.24
N ALA A 398 -23.33 -0.94 -9.87
CA ALA A 398 -22.41 -1.77 -10.64
C ALA A 398 -22.74 -3.26 -10.51
N ALA A 399 -22.72 -3.99 -11.64
CA ALA A 399 -22.80 -5.44 -11.65
C ALA A 399 -21.42 -6.02 -11.36
N ILE A 400 -21.13 -6.37 -10.11
CA ILE A 400 -19.81 -6.84 -9.67
C ILE A 400 -19.95 -8.07 -8.77
N THR A 401 -19.06 -9.05 -8.99
CA THR A 401 -18.94 -10.25 -8.16
C THR A 401 -17.47 -10.52 -7.87
N GLN A 402 -17.21 -11.18 -6.75
CA GLN A 402 -15.86 -11.58 -6.35
C GLN A 402 -15.75 -13.11 -6.30
N GLY A 403 -14.60 -13.65 -6.65
CA GLY A 403 -14.18 -15.01 -6.36
C GLY A 403 -13.04 -15.02 -5.35
N GLU A 404 -12.40 -16.14 -5.15
CA GLU A 404 -11.29 -16.27 -4.18
C GLU A 404 -10.14 -15.32 -4.50
N ASP A 405 -9.77 -15.20 -5.78
CA ASP A 405 -8.62 -14.44 -6.28
C ASP A 405 -8.94 -13.50 -7.45
N PHE A 406 -10.22 -13.18 -7.69
CA PHE A 406 -10.62 -12.32 -8.80
C PHE A 406 -11.80 -11.41 -8.48
N LEU A 407 -11.93 -10.34 -9.29
CA LEU A 407 -13.16 -9.56 -9.45
C LEU A 407 -13.68 -9.73 -10.87
N ARG A 408 -15.00 -9.92 -11.00
CA ARG A 408 -15.75 -9.91 -12.25
C ARG A 408 -16.68 -8.72 -12.25
N ILE A 409 -16.52 -7.82 -13.20
CA ILE A 409 -17.27 -6.57 -13.33
C ILE A 409 -17.98 -6.55 -14.67
N GLY A 410 -19.32 -6.46 -14.63
CA GLY A 410 -20.14 -6.15 -15.80
C GLY A 410 -20.11 -4.65 -16.04
N GLY A 411 -19.68 -4.23 -17.20
CA GLY A 411 -19.61 -2.81 -17.52
C GLY A 411 -20.96 -2.21 -17.83
N SER A 412 -21.16 -0.95 -17.45
CA SER A 412 -22.36 -0.15 -17.73
C SER A 412 -22.21 0.77 -18.94
N GLY A 413 -21.05 0.72 -19.62
CA GLY A 413 -20.78 1.48 -20.85
C GLY A 413 -21.52 0.90 -22.05
N GLY A 414 -22.39 1.68 -22.66
CA GLY A 414 -23.09 1.34 -23.87
C GLY A 414 -24.61 1.30 -23.73
N ASN A 415 -25.31 1.98 -24.65
CA ASN A 415 -26.74 1.88 -24.88
C ASN A 415 -27.11 0.50 -25.48
N SER A 416 -26.76 -0.61 -24.83
CA SER A 416 -27.16 -1.92 -25.34
C SER A 416 -28.62 -2.22 -24.93
N SER A 417 -29.54 -1.77 -25.72
CA SER A 417 -30.91 -2.32 -25.85
C SER A 417 -30.92 -3.74 -26.43
N ALA A 418 -29.79 -4.46 -26.41
CA ALA A 418 -29.68 -5.77 -27.05
C ALA A 418 -29.41 -6.89 -26.04
N ALA A 419 -30.48 -7.64 -25.83
CA ALA A 419 -30.54 -9.11 -25.67
C ALA A 419 -29.67 -9.77 -24.58
N ASN A 420 -30.27 -10.09 -23.54
CA ASN A 420 -30.52 -11.32 -22.83
C ASN A 420 -30.70 -11.05 -21.32
N GLY A 421 -31.93 -10.65 -20.93
CA GLY A 421 -32.46 -11.02 -19.61
C GLY A 421 -31.96 -10.33 -18.35
N SER A 422 -30.89 -9.51 -18.35
CA SER A 422 -30.50 -8.65 -17.24
C SER A 422 -30.48 -7.20 -17.72
N GLY A 423 -31.54 -6.45 -17.40
CA GLY A 423 -31.62 -5.01 -17.68
C GLY A 423 -30.34 -4.31 -17.20
N GLY A 424 -29.68 -3.57 -18.07
CA GLY A 424 -28.49 -2.81 -17.76
C GLY A 424 -28.74 -1.95 -16.50
N GLN A 425 -28.06 -2.25 -15.42
CA GLN A 425 -28.22 -1.51 -14.18
C GLN A 425 -27.67 -0.09 -14.41
N LYS A 426 -28.55 0.90 -14.14
CA LYS A 426 -28.21 2.31 -14.28
C LYS A 426 -27.37 2.75 -13.09
N LEU A 427 -26.17 3.26 -13.35
CA LEU A 427 -25.33 3.84 -12.30
C LEU A 427 -26.03 5.08 -11.70
N HIS A 428 -25.93 5.23 -10.37
CA HIS A 428 -26.54 6.33 -9.63
C HIS A 428 -25.67 6.77 -8.46
N PRO A 429 -25.81 8.01 -7.97
CA PRO A 429 -25.16 8.46 -6.73
C PRO A 429 -25.57 7.58 -5.54
N ALA A 430 -24.63 7.35 -4.61
CA ALA A 430 -24.84 6.52 -3.44
C ALA A 430 -24.05 6.96 -2.22
N ARG A 431 -24.45 6.45 -1.06
CA ARG A 431 -23.69 6.52 0.18
C ARG A 431 -22.88 5.23 0.34
N VAL A 432 -21.54 5.36 0.41
CA VAL A 432 -20.57 4.26 0.42
C VAL A 432 -19.53 4.47 1.51
N ARG A 433 -18.82 3.41 1.89
CA ARG A 433 -17.86 3.44 3.00
C ARG A 433 -16.46 3.05 2.57
N SER A 434 -15.46 3.75 3.08
CA SER A 434 -14.05 3.47 2.85
C SER A 434 -13.54 2.17 3.47
N ARG A 435 -14.26 1.61 4.45
CA ARG A 435 -13.82 0.46 5.25
C ARG A 435 -12.47 0.68 5.96
N GLY A 436 -12.09 1.93 6.22
CA GLY A 436 -10.81 2.30 6.79
C GLY A 436 -9.60 2.12 5.84
N ASP A 437 -9.85 1.74 4.58
CA ASP A 437 -8.80 1.53 3.57
C ASP A 437 -8.71 2.73 2.62
N HIS A 438 -7.54 3.36 2.59
CA HIS A 438 -7.28 4.55 1.77
C HIS A 438 -7.46 4.31 0.26
N ARG A 439 -7.21 3.09 -0.25
CA ARG A 439 -7.39 2.76 -1.67
C ARG A 439 -8.85 2.56 -2.02
N ILE A 440 -9.63 1.98 -1.10
CA ILE A 440 -11.09 1.90 -1.24
C ILE A 440 -11.69 3.30 -1.20
N ALA A 441 -11.28 4.16 -0.26
CA ALA A 441 -11.73 5.55 -0.19
C ALA A 441 -11.51 6.29 -1.51
N MET A 442 -10.25 6.27 -2.03
CA MET A 442 -9.91 6.95 -3.28
C MET A 442 -10.60 6.33 -4.50
N MET A 443 -10.73 5.01 -4.56
CA MET A 443 -11.48 4.28 -5.60
C MET A 443 -12.93 4.75 -5.67
N LEU A 444 -13.61 4.83 -4.52
CA LEU A 444 -15.00 5.28 -4.42
C LEU A 444 -15.17 6.74 -4.83
N ALA A 445 -14.22 7.61 -4.44
CA ALA A 445 -14.22 9.00 -4.86
C ALA A 445 -14.10 9.14 -6.39
N VAL A 446 -13.21 8.37 -7.01
CA VAL A 446 -13.03 8.34 -8.46
C VAL A 446 -14.26 7.78 -9.17
N ALA A 447 -14.84 6.67 -8.69
CA ALA A 447 -16.08 6.12 -9.24
C ALA A 447 -17.23 7.14 -9.17
N ALA A 448 -17.37 7.83 -8.04
CA ALA A 448 -18.37 8.88 -7.86
C ALA A 448 -18.17 10.07 -8.82
N CYS A 449 -16.91 10.44 -9.15
CA CYS A 449 -16.63 11.45 -10.19
C CYS A 449 -17.17 11.02 -11.55
N GLY A 450 -16.92 9.78 -11.97
CA GLY A 450 -17.42 9.25 -13.25
C GLY A 450 -18.95 9.19 -13.33
N ILE A 451 -19.60 8.85 -12.21
CA ILE A 451 -21.06 8.86 -12.08
C ILE A 451 -21.60 10.28 -12.19
N ALA A 452 -21.03 11.23 -11.43
CA ALA A 452 -21.46 12.63 -11.45
C ALA A 452 -21.26 13.28 -12.83
N ALA A 453 -20.17 13.00 -13.54
CA ALA A 453 -19.90 13.49 -14.88
C ALA A 453 -20.98 13.04 -15.88
N ARG A 454 -21.41 11.77 -15.83
CA ARG A 454 -22.47 11.23 -16.70
C ARG A 454 -23.85 11.76 -16.34
N TYR A 455 -24.14 11.96 -15.05
CA TYR A 455 -25.43 12.43 -14.57
C TYR A 455 -25.72 13.88 -15.00
N HIS A 456 -24.69 14.73 -15.10
CA HIS A 456 -24.81 16.14 -15.51
C HIS A 456 -24.68 16.37 -17.02
N SER A 457 -24.13 15.41 -17.78
CA SER A 457 -23.99 15.56 -19.25
C SER A 457 -25.30 15.39 -20.04
N GLY A 458 -26.43 15.19 -19.37
CA GLY A 458 -27.76 15.27 -20.01
C GLY A 458 -28.18 14.06 -20.82
N GLU A 459 -27.53 12.93 -20.74
CA GLU A 459 -28.01 11.68 -21.33
C GLU A 459 -29.25 11.10 -20.65
N GLN A 460 -29.86 11.86 -19.72
CA GLN A 460 -31.05 11.49 -18.97
C GLN A 460 -32.09 12.60 -18.82
N SER A 461 -32.56 13.11 -19.95
CA SER A 461 -33.84 13.84 -19.98
C SER A 461 -35.01 12.85 -20.07
N ASP A 462 -35.24 12.04 -19.06
CA ASP A 462 -36.49 11.30 -18.94
C ASP A 462 -37.32 11.94 -17.83
N THR A 463 -38.32 12.69 -18.25
CA THR A 463 -39.25 13.50 -17.44
C THR A 463 -40.33 12.65 -16.75
N THR A 464 -40.01 11.48 -16.24
CA THR A 464 -40.93 10.71 -15.39
C THR A 464 -40.39 10.68 -13.95
N ARG A 465 -40.30 11.86 -13.31
CA ARG A 465 -40.13 11.97 -11.86
C ARG A 465 -41.47 11.90 -11.17
N GLU A 466 -42.03 10.70 -11.02
CA GLU A 466 -43.04 10.45 -10.01
C GLU A 466 -42.54 9.35 -9.07
N ASN A 467 -42.34 9.75 -7.80
CA ASN A 467 -42.28 8.92 -6.61
C ASN A 467 -41.24 7.76 -6.54
N THR A 468 -39.97 8.09 -6.36
CA THR A 468 -39.04 7.24 -5.61
C THR A 468 -38.24 8.08 -4.62
N GLU A 469 -38.11 7.55 -3.42
CA GLU A 469 -37.53 8.17 -2.22
C GLU A 469 -36.18 8.88 -2.50
N ASN A 470 -36.02 10.09 -1.99
CA ASN A 470 -34.88 11.00 -1.91
C ASN A 470 -33.48 10.34 -1.99
N PHE A 471 -33.01 9.95 -3.17
CA PHE A 471 -31.58 9.80 -3.42
C PHE A 471 -30.99 11.20 -3.64
N SER A 472 -30.07 11.62 -2.78
CA SER A 472 -29.32 12.87 -2.98
C SER A 472 -28.65 12.81 -4.36
N GLU A 473 -28.65 13.90 -5.11
CA GLU A 473 -27.99 14.04 -6.42
C GLU A 473 -26.45 13.90 -6.31
N THR A 474 -25.93 13.69 -5.12
CA THR A 474 -24.51 13.73 -4.77
C THR A 474 -24.10 12.47 -4.02
N SER A 475 -23.03 11.83 -4.44
CA SER A 475 -22.46 10.68 -3.74
C SER A 475 -21.72 11.12 -2.47
N CYS A 476 -21.82 10.27 -1.41
CA CYS A 476 -21.16 10.48 -0.13
C CYS A 476 -20.28 9.28 0.22
N ILE A 477 -18.99 9.53 0.44
CA ILE A 477 -18.04 8.50 0.92
C ILE A 477 -17.80 8.74 2.42
N GLU A 478 -18.19 7.77 3.24
CA GLU A 478 -18.00 7.81 4.70
C GLU A 478 -16.60 7.34 5.09
N ASP A 479 -16.12 7.84 6.24
CA ASP A 479 -14.82 7.48 6.86
C ASP A 479 -13.62 7.79 5.94
N PHE A 480 -13.65 8.93 5.25
CA PHE A 480 -12.66 9.29 4.22
C PHE A 480 -11.29 9.71 4.78
N ASP A 481 -11.16 9.91 6.09
CA ASP A 481 -9.89 10.33 6.74
C ASP A 481 -8.73 9.37 6.47
N CYS A 482 -9.02 8.09 6.22
CA CYS A 482 -8.02 7.06 5.95
C CYS A 482 -7.18 7.36 4.69
N VAL A 483 -7.62 8.24 3.79
CA VAL A 483 -6.84 8.67 2.62
C VAL A 483 -5.46 9.24 3.02
N ARG A 484 -5.34 9.85 4.21
CA ARG A 484 -4.10 10.42 4.74
C ARG A 484 -3.00 9.39 5.02
N ILE A 485 -3.34 8.11 5.04
CA ILE A 485 -2.37 7.01 5.21
C ILE A 485 -1.34 6.99 4.07
N SER A 486 -1.76 7.29 2.83
CA SER A 486 -0.87 7.24 1.66
C SER A 486 -0.91 8.48 0.77
N TYR A 487 -1.98 9.27 0.81
CA TYR A 487 -2.12 10.46 -0.02
C TYR A 487 -2.76 11.62 0.78
N PRO A 488 -2.00 12.25 1.70
CA PRO A 488 -2.55 13.27 2.61
C PRO A 488 -3.22 14.46 1.91
N ARG A 489 -2.73 14.82 0.71
CA ARG A 489 -3.23 15.94 -0.09
C ARG A 489 -4.22 15.53 -1.18
N PHE A 490 -4.79 14.33 -1.12
CA PHE A 490 -5.66 13.82 -2.17
C PHE A 490 -6.82 14.77 -2.52
N ILE A 491 -7.54 15.28 -1.53
CA ILE A 491 -8.67 16.17 -1.75
C ILE A 491 -8.22 17.49 -2.38
N GLU A 492 -7.15 18.09 -1.85
CA GLU A 492 -6.60 19.36 -2.36
C GLU A 492 -6.11 19.21 -3.81
N ASP A 493 -5.31 18.18 -4.08
CA ASP A 493 -4.71 17.95 -5.39
C ASP A 493 -5.77 17.59 -6.44
N MET A 494 -6.75 16.75 -6.08
CA MET A 494 -7.87 16.41 -6.96
C MET A 494 -8.78 17.62 -7.22
N ASN A 495 -9.05 18.46 -6.22
CA ASN A 495 -9.82 19.69 -6.40
C ASN A 495 -9.07 20.69 -7.28
N ALA A 496 -7.76 20.81 -7.14
CA ALA A 496 -6.94 21.64 -8.02
C ALA A 496 -7.00 21.16 -9.50
N ALA A 497 -7.22 19.87 -9.71
CA ALA A 497 -7.43 19.27 -11.02
C ALA A 497 -8.91 19.28 -11.47
N GLY A 498 -9.85 19.77 -10.66
CA GLY A 498 -11.28 19.95 -11.03
C GLY A 498 -12.23 18.89 -10.48
N ALA A 499 -11.90 18.15 -9.42
CA ALA A 499 -12.75 17.08 -8.89
C ALA A 499 -14.03 17.57 -8.18
N ALA A 500 -14.08 18.80 -7.68
CA ALA A 500 -15.20 19.39 -6.95
C ALA A 500 -15.61 18.62 -5.67
N PHE A 501 -14.63 18.15 -4.90
CA PHE A 501 -14.80 17.46 -3.63
C PHE A 501 -15.14 18.43 -2.50
N LYS A 502 -16.07 18.05 -1.62
CA LYS A 502 -16.44 18.82 -0.43
C LYS A 502 -16.38 17.93 0.82
N GLU A 503 -15.56 18.34 1.78
CA GLU A 503 -15.50 17.69 3.09
C GLU A 503 -16.73 18.01 3.92
N THR A 504 -17.26 17.00 4.64
CA THR A 504 -18.34 17.14 5.62
C THR A 504 -18.01 16.36 6.89
N ARG A 505 -18.61 16.77 8.00
CA ARG A 505 -18.44 16.09 9.29
C ARG A 505 -19.35 14.89 9.43
#